data_451854408f928ebfe2f3ff982e12b71c
#
_entry.id   451854408f928ebfe2f3ff982e12b71c
#
_cell.length_a   1.000
_cell.length_b   1.000
_cell.length_c   1.000
_cell.angle_alpha   90.00
_cell.angle_beta   90.00
_cell.angle_gamma   90.00
#
_symmetry.space_group_name_H-M   'P 1'
#
loop_
_entity.id
_entity.type
_entity.pdbx_description
1 polymer ?
#
loop_
_entity_poly.entity_id
_entity_poly.type
_entity_poly.pdbx_seq_one_letter_code
_entity_poly.pdbx_strand_id
1 'polypeptide(L)'
;MEKTILIAGKNMPDAGSFTDGVAFSGRNIIITGPQTDEVQPIKKLTIAERKANQAAYEEEKNLEAKSGICTIEWNKSSPLSARSLVLQTLTIFNRMDEAVLYFDEEWFASKAEKMDSEEIARGCDEMIAGYQYLALEIISSFQKRDASEGPGTLVFLLKETPSRIDVLHSPALKDGLSAIASPLVSAGKAAFASFAENLAAVCNDSIFVNIVLIRGDSSMEGFRRDDETGRWLCTYLNSMDASKSGKKAQWVKPGAKPSSGFKLFKR
;
A
#
# COMPACT_ATOMS: atom_id res chain seq x y z
N MET A 1 14.75 14.72 -9.90
CA MET A 1 15.00 13.52 -9.07
C MET A 1 13.84 12.54 -9.28
N GLU A 2 14.16 11.27 -9.44
CA GLU A 2 13.13 10.22 -9.48
C GLU A 2 12.45 10.10 -8.12
N LYS A 3 11.12 9.97 -8.12
CA LYS A 3 10.35 9.76 -6.90
C LYS A 3 10.50 8.33 -6.41
N THR A 4 10.44 8.12 -5.11
CA THR A 4 10.42 6.80 -4.49
C THR A 4 9.03 6.50 -3.93
N ILE A 5 8.48 5.34 -4.27
CA ILE A 5 7.19 4.83 -3.84
C ILE A 5 7.31 3.52 -3.08
N LEU A 6 6.72 3.46 -1.89
CA LEU A 6 6.55 2.23 -1.11
C LEU A 6 5.17 1.63 -1.41
N ILE A 7 5.11 0.35 -1.80
CA ILE A 7 3.88 -0.38 -2.06
C ILE A 7 3.74 -1.50 -1.03
N ALA A 8 2.68 -1.45 -0.24
CA ALA A 8 2.40 -2.44 0.80
C ALA A 8 0.95 -2.92 0.76
N GLY A 9 0.73 -4.16 1.16
CA GLY A 9 -0.59 -4.80 1.16
C GLY A 9 -0.53 -6.19 0.56
N LYS A 10 -0.62 -6.31 -0.75
CA LYS A 10 -0.22 -7.52 -1.44
C LYS A 10 1.29 -7.67 -1.33
N ASN A 11 1.75 -8.89 -1.04
CA ASN A 11 3.17 -9.21 -1.06
C ASN A 11 3.57 -9.81 -2.41
N MET A 12 4.84 -9.74 -2.76
CA MET A 12 5.35 -10.48 -3.91
C MET A 12 5.16 -12.00 -3.69
N PRO A 13 4.83 -12.79 -4.71
CA PRO A 13 4.70 -12.41 -6.14
C PRO A 13 3.33 -11.80 -6.53
N ASP A 14 2.31 -11.89 -5.69
CA ASP A 14 0.93 -11.46 -6.01
C ASP A 14 0.82 -9.96 -6.35
N ALA A 15 1.75 -9.15 -5.85
CA ALA A 15 1.82 -7.72 -6.14
C ALA A 15 2.53 -7.37 -7.45
N GLY A 16 3.09 -8.34 -8.16
CA GLY A 16 3.93 -8.12 -9.35
C GLY A 16 3.23 -7.31 -10.44
N SER A 17 2.02 -7.68 -10.80
CA SER A 17 1.27 -6.98 -11.86
C SER A 17 1.02 -5.50 -11.54
N PHE A 18 0.67 -5.18 -10.28
CA PHE A 18 0.51 -3.78 -9.86
C PHE A 18 1.85 -3.03 -9.92
N THR A 19 2.92 -3.68 -9.49
CA THR A 19 4.29 -3.14 -9.53
C THR A 19 4.75 -2.85 -10.95
N ASP A 20 4.46 -3.74 -11.91
CA ASP A 20 4.74 -3.53 -13.33
C ASP A 20 4.05 -2.26 -13.85
N GLY A 21 2.79 -2.05 -13.46
CA GLY A 21 2.06 -0.83 -13.79
C GLY A 21 2.72 0.44 -13.24
N VAL A 22 3.21 0.40 -12.01
CA VAL A 22 3.90 1.52 -11.36
C VAL A 22 5.27 1.77 -12.00
N ALA A 23 6.00 0.72 -12.40
CA ALA A 23 7.34 0.83 -12.99
C ALA A 23 7.38 1.66 -14.28
N PHE A 24 6.30 1.68 -15.06
CA PHE A 24 6.20 2.56 -16.24
C PHE A 24 6.32 4.05 -15.93
N SER A 25 6.20 4.43 -14.68
CA SER A 25 6.27 5.84 -14.27
C SER A 25 7.69 6.35 -14.01
N GLY A 26 8.70 5.47 -14.06
CA GLY A 26 10.10 5.81 -13.73
C GLY A 26 10.34 6.07 -12.25
N ARG A 27 9.48 5.57 -11.35
CA ARG A 27 9.67 5.64 -9.90
C ARG A 27 10.61 4.56 -9.42
N ASN A 28 11.39 4.87 -8.39
CA ASN A 28 12.02 3.84 -7.58
C ASN A 28 10.95 3.16 -6.71
N ILE A 29 10.92 1.85 -6.68
CA ILE A 29 9.83 1.09 -6.07
C ILE A 29 10.38 0.23 -4.93
N ILE A 30 9.77 0.36 -3.76
CA ILE A 30 9.87 -0.62 -2.68
C ILE A 30 8.55 -1.39 -2.63
N ILE A 31 8.64 -2.70 -2.56
CA ILE A 31 7.48 -3.57 -2.42
C ILE A 31 7.67 -4.55 -1.27
N THR A 32 6.58 -4.90 -0.60
CA THR A 32 6.65 -5.86 0.51
C THR A 32 6.70 -7.30 0.00
N GLY A 33 7.54 -8.11 0.66
CA GLY A 33 7.58 -9.56 0.53
C GLY A 33 6.98 -10.26 1.75
N PRO A 34 6.64 -11.55 1.66
CA PRO A 34 6.26 -12.35 2.81
C PRO A 34 7.46 -12.46 3.76
N GLN A 35 7.16 -12.52 5.06
CA GLN A 35 8.19 -12.95 6.00
C GLN A 35 8.48 -14.43 5.72
N THR A 36 9.72 -14.74 5.44
CA THR A 36 10.17 -16.13 5.34
C THR A 36 10.18 -16.71 6.75
N ASP A 37 9.21 -17.60 7.03
CA ASP A 37 9.16 -18.41 8.27
C ASP A 37 10.28 -19.48 8.32
N GLU A 38 11.30 -19.37 7.49
CA GLU A 38 12.52 -20.11 7.68
C GLU A 38 13.19 -19.61 8.96
N VAL A 39 12.67 -20.09 10.11
CA VAL A 39 13.49 -20.28 11.29
C VAL A 39 14.59 -21.25 10.87
N GLN A 40 15.57 -20.73 10.15
CA GLN A 40 16.82 -21.48 10.01
C GLN A 40 17.25 -21.79 11.43
N PRO A 41 17.42 -23.08 11.78
CA PRO A 41 17.90 -23.43 13.11
C PRO A 41 19.13 -22.58 13.32
N ILE A 42 19.21 -21.87 14.46
CA ILE A 42 20.30 -20.96 14.78
C ILE A 42 21.58 -21.78 14.72
N LYS A 43 22.08 -22.03 13.53
CA LYS A 43 23.46 -22.48 13.35
C LYS A 43 24.29 -21.33 13.92
N LYS A 44 25.10 -21.61 14.91
CA LYS A 44 26.09 -20.66 15.42
C LYS A 44 27.04 -20.36 14.27
N LEU A 45 26.62 -19.45 13.38
CA LEU A 45 27.45 -18.95 12.27
C LEU A 45 28.70 -18.31 12.89
N THR A 46 29.83 -18.64 12.37
CA THR A 46 31.09 -17.99 12.73
C THR A 46 31.00 -16.50 12.32
N ILE A 47 31.83 -15.66 12.91
CA ILE A 47 31.89 -14.22 12.58
C ILE A 47 32.18 -14.01 11.07
N ALA A 48 32.95 -14.91 10.46
CA ALA A 48 33.27 -14.85 9.03
C ALA A 48 32.03 -15.18 8.15
N GLU A 49 31.26 -16.19 8.50
CA GLU A 49 30.02 -16.55 7.80
C GLU A 49 28.96 -15.46 7.92
N ARG A 50 28.83 -14.81 9.09
CA ARG A 50 27.92 -13.67 9.27
C ARG A 50 28.29 -12.50 8.39
N LYS A 51 29.60 -12.18 8.28
CA LYS A 51 30.08 -11.10 7.40
C LYS A 51 29.88 -11.44 5.92
N ALA A 52 30.10 -12.70 5.52
CA ALA A 52 29.90 -13.12 4.14
C ALA A 52 28.41 -13.08 3.75
N ASN A 53 27.50 -13.55 4.62
CA ASN A 53 26.07 -13.50 4.38
C ASN A 53 25.54 -12.05 4.35
N GLN A 54 26.06 -11.18 5.22
CA GLN A 54 25.71 -9.76 5.20
C GLN A 54 26.19 -9.06 3.92
N ALA A 55 27.41 -9.36 3.46
CA ALA A 55 27.96 -8.80 2.22
C ALA A 55 27.16 -9.28 1.01
N ALA A 56 26.78 -10.57 0.94
CA ALA A 56 25.95 -11.10 -0.15
C ALA A 56 24.55 -10.44 -0.16
N TYR A 57 23.94 -10.27 1.01
CA TYR A 57 22.64 -9.59 1.13
C TYR A 57 22.71 -8.11 0.72
N GLU A 58 23.78 -7.41 1.08
CA GLU A 58 23.99 -6.02 0.67
C GLU A 58 24.27 -5.90 -0.85
N GLU A 59 24.95 -6.89 -1.43
CA GLU A 59 25.21 -6.93 -2.88
C GLU A 59 23.92 -7.20 -3.67
N GLU A 60 23.09 -8.13 -3.23
CA GLU A 60 21.77 -8.41 -3.82
C GLU A 60 20.85 -7.18 -3.76
N LYS A 61 20.76 -6.52 -2.60
CA LYS A 61 19.99 -5.27 -2.46
C LYS A 61 20.52 -4.14 -3.35
N ASN A 62 21.84 -4.02 -3.49
CA ASN A 62 22.42 -3.01 -4.38
C ASN A 62 22.11 -3.30 -5.86
N LEU A 63 21.98 -4.56 -6.24
CA LEU A 63 21.59 -4.95 -7.60
C LEU A 63 20.11 -4.63 -7.86
N GLU A 64 19.22 -4.92 -6.92
CA GLU A 64 17.81 -4.55 -6.98
C GLU A 64 17.62 -3.03 -7.01
N ALA A 65 18.33 -2.30 -6.16
CA ALA A 65 18.29 -0.83 -6.15
C ALA A 65 18.73 -0.22 -7.50
N LYS A 66 19.67 -0.83 -8.21
CA LYS A 66 20.04 -0.42 -9.56
C LYS A 66 18.95 -0.67 -10.60
N SER A 67 18.09 -1.65 -10.38
CA SER A 67 16.91 -1.89 -11.24
C SER A 67 15.74 -0.94 -10.94
N GLY A 68 15.82 -0.15 -9.87
CA GLY A 68 14.76 0.74 -9.42
C GLY A 68 13.60 0.01 -8.69
N ILE A 69 13.71 -1.32 -8.48
CA ILE A 69 12.73 -2.13 -7.75
C ILE A 69 13.45 -2.93 -6.68
N CYS A 70 12.96 -2.86 -5.44
CA CYS A 70 13.50 -3.62 -4.32
C CYS A 70 12.38 -4.23 -3.47
N THR A 71 12.55 -5.49 -3.04
CA THR A 71 11.61 -6.19 -2.17
C THR A 71 12.12 -6.21 -0.73
N ILE A 72 11.27 -5.85 0.24
CA ILE A 72 11.59 -5.87 1.66
C ILE A 72 10.57 -6.72 2.40
N GLU A 73 11.02 -7.59 3.30
CA GLU A 73 10.14 -8.38 4.15
C GLU A 73 9.35 -7.50 5.11
N TRP A 74 8.06 -7.82 5.27
CA TRP A 74 7.19 -7.13 6.20
C TRP A 74 6.34 -8.10 7.02
N ASN A 75 6.59 -8.10 8.32
CA ASN A 75 5.73 -8.78 9.29
C ASN A 75 4.62 -7.81 9.75
N LYS A 76 3.40 -8.05 9.31
CA LYS A 76 2.24 -7.20 9.58
C LYS A 76 1.82 -7.20 11.05
N SER A 77 2.14 -8.26 11.82
CA SER A 77 1.85 -8.32 13.26
C SER A 77 2.83 -7.49 14.13
N SER A 78 3.90 -6.97 13.54
CA SER A 78 4.98 -6.30 14.28
C SER A 78 5.09 -4.81 13.96
N PRO A 79 4.86 -3.91 14.95
CA PRO A 79 5.12 -2.48 14.79
C PRO A 79 6.59 -2.18 14.46
N LEU A 80 7.52 -2.98 15.00
CA LEU A 80 8.95 -2.83 14.71
C LEU A 80 9.27 -3.18 13.26
N SER A 81 8.60 -4.16 12.68
CA SER A 81 8.75 -4.49 11.27
C SER A 81 8.25 -3.36 10.36
N ALA A 82 7.13 -2.73 10.69
CA ALA A 82 6.63 -1.55 9.96
C ALA A 82 7.65 -0.40 9.99
N ARG A 83 8.23 -0.12 11.16
CA ARG A 83 9.30 0.88 11.30
C ARG A 83 10.55 0.51 10.52
N SER A 84 10.97 -0.75 10.58
CA SER A 84 12.13 -1.26 9.83
C SER A 84 11.94 -1.11 8.33
N LEU A 85 10.75 -1.41 7.80
CA LEU A 85 10.41 -1.25 6.39
C LEU A 85 10.58 0.20 5.92
N VAL A 86 10.07 1.17 6.68
CA VAL A 86 10.22 2.60 6.36
C VAL A 86 11.69 3.02 6.42
N LEU A 87 12.44 2.61 7.45
CA LEU A 87 13.86 2.94 7.58
C LEU A 87 14.70 2.32 6.44
N GLN A 88 14.42 1.08 6.06
CA GLN A 88 15.11 0.44 4.94
C GLN A 88 14.80 1.14 3.61
N THR A 89 13.55 1.56 3.38
CA THR A 89 13.18 2.37 2.21
C THR A 89 14.03 3.63 2.12
N LEU A 90 14.19 4.35 3.23
CA LEU A 90 15.01 5.56 3.30
C LEU A 90 16.50 5.26 3.14
N THR A 91 16.97 4.10 3.62
CA THR A 91 18.39 3.70 3.48
C THR A 91 18.73 3.37 2.02
N ILE A 92 17.84 2.70 1.28
CA ILE A 92 18.08 2.27 -0.10
C ILE A 92 18.04 3.44 -1.08
N PHE A 93 17.04 4.29 -0.97
CA PHE A 93 16.79 5.37 -1.96
C PHE A 93 16.98 6.78 -1.41
N ASN A 94 17.40 6.94 -0.15
CA ASN A 94 17.57 8.21 0.58
C ASN A 94 16.31 9.08 0.66
N ARG A 95 15.16 8.59 0.19
CA ARG A 95 13.88 9.31 0.20
C ARG A 95 12.71 8.34 0.07
N MET A 96 11.56 8.78 0.52
CA MET A 96 10.26 8.14 0.28
C MET A 96 9.26 9.25 0.01
N ASP A 97 8.78 9.39 -1.22
CA ASP A 97 7.88 10.47 -1.63
C ASP A 97 6.43 10.08 -1.56
N GLU A 98 6.17 8.83 -1.89
CA GLU A 98 4.84 8.27 -2.00
C GLU A 98 4.80 6.92 -1.29
N ALA A 99 3.66 6.60 -0.70
CA ALA A 99 3.41 5.27 -0.15
C ALA A 99 1.98 4.84 -0.49
N VAL A 100 1.80 3.58 -0.85
CA VAL A 100 0.51 2.98 -1.18
C VAL A 100 0.22 1.85 -0.21
N LEU A 101 -0.87 1.99 0.53
CA LEU A 101 -1.45 0.91 1.32
C LEU A 101 -2.59 0.31 0.50
N TYR A 102 -2.34 -0.84 -0.12
CA TYR A 102 -3.26 -1.50 -1.03
C TYR A 102 -4.04 -2.60 -0.31
N PHE A 103 -5.31 -2.34 0.01
CA PHE A 103 -6.25 -3.34 0.49
C PHE A 103 -7.03 -3.89 -0.70
N ASP A 104 -6.68 -5.09 -1.14
CA ASP A 104 -7.41 -5.84 -2.17
C ASP A 104 -8.32 -6.87 -1.50
N GLU A 105 -9.61 -6.56 -1.42
CA GLU A 105 -10.60 -7.42 -0.76
C GLU A 105 -10.74 -8.79 -1.47
N GLU A 106 -10.60 -8.81 -2.81
CA GLU A 106 -10.65 -10.03 -3.60
C GLU A 106 -9.45 -10.96 -3.29
N TRP A 107 -8.25 -10.38 -3.19
CA TRP A 107 -7.05 -11.12 -2.82
C TRP A 107 -7.12 -11.68 -1.40
N PHE A 108 -7.59 -10.90 -0.42
CA PHE A 108 -7.80 -11.40 0.93
C PHE A 108 -8.88 -12.47 0.98
N ALA A 109 -9.98 -12.29 0.23
CA ALA A 109 -11.07 -13.26 0.17
C ALA A 109 -10.62 -14.62 -0.38
N SER A 110 -9.67 -14.63 -1.31
CA SER A 110 -9.09 -15.87 -1.86
C SER A 110 -8.19 -16.63 -0.87
N LYS A 111 -7.75 -15.97 0.21
CA LYS A 111 -6.82 -16.52 1.20
C LYS A 111 -7.46 -16.82 2.57
N ALA A 112 -8.56 -16.14 2.90
CA ALA A 112 -9.22 -16.23 4.20
C ALA A 112 -10.55 -17.02 4.09
N GLU A 113 -10.45 -18.33 3.86
CA GLU A 113 -11.62 -19.21 3.67
C GLU A 113 -12.18 -19.74 4.97
N LYS A 114 -11.34 -19.95 5.98
CA LYS A 114 -11.72 -20.54 7.28
C LYS A 114 -12.07 -19.43 8.27
N MET A 115 -12.89 -19.79 9.25
CA MET A 115 -13.28 -18.89 10.35
C MET A 115 -13.05 -19.57 11.71
N ASP A 116 -11.78 -19.91 11.97
CA ASP A 116 -11.34 -20.33 13.29
C ASP A 116 -10.62 -19.19 14.04
N SER A 117 -10.29 -19.41 15.31
CA SER A 117 -9.68 -18.39 16.15
C SER A 117 -8.29 -17.94 15.65
N GLU A 118 -7.54 -18.86 15.07
CA GLU A 118 -6.19 -18.59 14.53
C GLU A 118 -6.28 -17.73 13.27
N GLU A 119 -7.19 -18.08 12.36
CA GLU A 119 -7.48 -17.29 11.16
C GLU A 119 -7.95 -15.88 11.50
N ILE A 120 -8.83 -15.73 12.51
CA ILE A 120 -9.29 -14.42 12.98
C ILE A 120 -8.12 -13.60 13.54
N ALA A 121 -7.27 -14.17 14.38
CA ALA A 121 -6.12 -13.48 14.95
C ALA A 121 -5.17 -13.01 13.83
N ARG A 122 -4.79 -13.91 12.93
CA ARG A 122 -3.95 -13.60 11.78
C ARG A 122 -4.59 -12.53 10.89
N GLY A 123 -5.86 -12.63 10.59
CA GLY A 123 -6.58 -11.65 9.78
C GLY A 123 -6.65 -10.27 10.42
N CYS A 124 -6.77 -10.17 11.76
CA CYS A 124 -6.67 -8.89 12.46
C CYS A 124 -5.29 -8.26 12.29
N ASP A 125 -4.23 -9.05 12.39
CA ASP A 125 -2.86 -8.56 12.17
C ASP A 125 -2.64 -8.12 10.71
N GLU A 126 -3.04 -8.96 9.75
CA GLU A 126 -2.79 -8.73 8.33
C GLU A 126 -3.65 -7.62 7.71
N MET A 127 -4.92 -7.53 8.11
CA MET A 127 -5.92 -6.64 7.48
C MET A 127 -6.19 -5.36 8.26
N ILE A 128 -5.84 -5.31 9.54
CA ILE A 128 -6.14 -4.15 10.39
C ILE A 128 -4.86 -3.58 10.99
N ALA A 129 -4.24 -4.28 11.94
CA ALA A 129 -3.12 -3.76 12.74
C ALA A 129 -1.91 -3.40 11.87
N GLY A 130 -1.51 -4.27 10.95
CA GLY A 130 -0.37 -4.05 10.09
C GLY A 130 -0.48 -2.77 9.25
N TYR A 131 -1.64 -2.50 8.66
CA TYR A 131 -1.87 -1.25 7.93
C TYR A 131 -1.80 -0.02 8.83
N GLN A 132 -2.33 -0.11 10.04
CA GLN A 132 -2.30 1.00 11.01
C GLN A 132 -0.86 1.30 11.45
N TYR A 133 -0.09 0.27 11.83
CA TYR A 133 1.32 0.44 12.20
C TYR A 133 2.12 1.10 11.07
N LEU A 134 1.98 0.58 9.87
CA LEU A 134 2.74 1.09 8.73
C LEU A 134 2.33 2.52 8.35
N ALA A 135 1.03 2.83 8.35
CA ALA A 135 0.54 4.19 8.08
C ALA A 135 1.14 5.23 9.06
N LEU A 136 1.18 4.90 10.36
CA LEU A 136 1.72 5.79 11.38
C LEU A 136 3.23 6.01 11.22
N GLU A 137 3.99 4.96 10.89
CA GLU A 137 5.44 5.08 10.63
C GLU A 137 5.73 5.89 9.35
N ILE A 138 4.93 5.72 8.29
CA ILE A 138 5.02 6.52 7.07
C ILE A 138 4.76 8.00 7.38
N ILE A 139 3.67 8.32 8.09
CA ILE A 139 3.35 9.69 8.47
C ILE A 139 4.45 10.29 9.33
N SER A 140 4.94 9.55 10.33
CA SER A 140 6.07 9.99 11.17
C SER A 140 7.32 10.28 10.34
N SER A 141 7.57 9.51 9.29
CA SER A 141 8.67 9.75 8.34
C SER A 141 8.45 11.03 7.53
N PHE A 142 7.25 11.24 7.00
CA PHE A 142 6.93 12.44 6.23
C PHE A 142 7.00 13.73 7.07
N GLN A 143 6.59 13.67 8.33
CA GLN A 143 6.66 14.80 9.25
C GLN A 143 8.10 15.24 9.62
N LYS A 144 9.09 14.37 9.38
CA LYS A 144 10.52 14.67 9.62
C LYS A 144 11.23 15.23 8.39
N ARG A 145 10.53 15.37 7.26
CA ARG A 145 11.09 15.92 6.03
C ARG A 145 11.36 17.41 6.15
N ASP A 146 12.29 17.90 5.35
CA ASP A 146 12.47 19.34 5.18
C ASP A 146 11.25 19.92 4.42
N ALA A 147 10.77 21.07 4.85
CA ALA A 147 9.64 21.75 4.21
C ALA A 147 9.90 22.08 2.72
N SER A 148 11.16 22.18 2.31
CA SER A 148 11.56 22.41 0.91
C SER A 148 11.32 21.18 0.00
N GLU A 149 11.19 19.99 0.59
CA GLU A 149 10.94 18.74 -0.18
C GLU A 149 9.48 18.55 -0.59
N GLY A 150 8.58 19.38 -0.04
CA GLY A 150 7.15 19.25 -0.20
C GLY A 150 6.54 18.07 0.58
N PRO A 151 5.21 17.93 0.58
CA PRO A 151 4.52 16.88 1.33
C PRO A 151 4.79 15.49 0.74
N GLY A 152 4.96 14.50 1.63
CA GLY A 152 4.85 13.10 1.26
C GLY A 152 3.39 12.71 1.02
N THR A 153 3.14 11.78 0.10
CA THR A 153 1.78 11.35 -0.23
C THR A 153 1.53 9.91 0.21
N LEU A 154 0.58 9.73 1.13
CA LEU A 154 0.08 8.42 1.54
C LEU A 154 -1.24 8.11 0.84
N VAL A 155 -1.27 7.03 0.07
CA VAL A 155 -2.43 6.56 -0.66
C VAL A 155 -3.05 5.36 0.06
N PHE A 156 -4.33 5.45 0.38
CA PHE A 156 -5.15 4.30 0.75
C PHE A 156 -5.90 3.84 -0.49
N LEU A 157 -5.53 2.68 -1.01
CA LEU A 157 -6.11 2.08 -2.20
C LEU A 157 -6.96 0.88 -1.79
N LEU A 158 -8.27 1.00 -1.97
CA LEU A 158 -9.24 -0.03 -1.62
C LEU A 158 -9.89 -0.59 -2.89
N LYS A 159 -9.57 -1.86 -3.20
CA LYS A 159 -10.26 -2.64 -4.24
C LYS A 159 -11.29 -3.54 -3.57
N GLU A 160 -12.55 -3.32 -3.90
CA GLU A 160 -13.68 -3.99 -3.28
C GLU A 160 -14.11 -5.23 -4.07
N THR A 161 -14.67 -6.20 -3.34
CA THR A 161 -15.43 -7.32 -3.92
C THR A 161 -16.75 -7.45 -3.16
N PRO A 162 -17.82 -7.97 -3.78
CA PRO A 162 -19.08 -8.21 -3.09
C PRO A 162 -18.93 -9.12 -1.88
N SER A 163 -19.62 -8.75 -0.80
CA SER A 163 -19.71 -9.56 0.40
C SER A 163 -20.78 -10.66 0.24
N ARG A 164 -20.81 -11.60 1.18
CA ARG A 164 -21.85 -12.63 1.21
C ARG A 164 -23.27 -12.05 1.34
N ILE A 165 -23.41 -10.93 2.05
CA ILE A 165 -24.72 -10.27 2.19
C ILE A 165 -25.14 -9.60 0.87
N ASP A 166 -24.19 -9.02 0.12
CA ASP A 166 -24.49 -8.44 -1.19
C ASP A 166 -24.96 -9.50 -2.18
N VAL A 167 -24.28 -10.66 -2.21
CA VAL A 167 -24.67 -11.81 -3.04
C VAL A 167 -26.03 -12.40 -2.60
N LEU A 168 -26.33 -12.40 -1.31
CA LEU A 168 -27.64 -12.84 -0.80
C LEU A 168 -28.77 -11.95 -1.32
N HIS A 169 -28.55 -10.63 -1.35
CA HIS A 169 -29.54 -9.67 -1.85
C HIS A 169 -29.60 -9.59 -3.38
N SER A 170 -28.51 -9.91 -4.05
CA SER A 170 -28.37 -9.85 -5.50
C SER A 170 -27.59 -11.05 -6.03
N PRO A 171 -28.22 -12.22 -6.18
CA PRO A 171 -27.54 -13.46 -6.58
C PRO A 171 -26.77 -13.37 -7.90
N ALA A 172 -27.19 -12.51 -8.82
CA ALA A 172 -26.49 -12.27 -10.09
C ALA A 172 -25.06 -11.70 -9.91
N LEU A 173 -24.76 -11.08 -8.75
CA LEU A 173 -23.41 -10.63 -8.42
C LEU A 173 -22.42 -11.78 -8.27
N LYS A 174 -22.89 -13.02 -8.13
CA LYS A 174 -22.03 -14.20 -8.03
C LYS A 174 -21.38 -14.57 -9.36
N ASP A 175 -22.01 -14.18 -10.46
CA ASP A 175 -21.54 -14.52 -11.79
C ASP A 175 -20.30 -13.70 -12.15
N GLY A 176 -19.20 -14.38 -12.44
CA GLY A 176 -17.93 -13.75 -12.82
C GLY A 176 -17.04 -13.27 -11.68
N LEU A 177 -17.42 -13.51 -10.42
CA LEU A 177 -16.54 -13.21 -9.28
C LEU A 177 -15.52 -14.33 -9.07
N SER A 178 -14.27 -13.95 -8.82
CA SER A 178 -13.20 -14.88 -8.44
C SER A 178 -13.29 -15.25 -6.95
N ALA A 179 -13.79 -14.33 -6.11
CA ALA A 179 -13.96 -14.53 -4.68
C ALA A 179 -15.09 -13.66 -4.11
N ILE A 180 -15.67 -14.10 -3.00
CA ILE A 180 -16.69 -13.36 -2.22
C ILE A 180 -16.12 -13.11 -0.83
N ALA A 181 -16.16 -11.86 -0.37
CA ALA A 181 -15.62 -11.49 0.92
C ALA A 181 -16.27 -12.27 2.07
N SER A 182 -15.42 -12.88 2.91
CA SER A 182 -15.84 -13.49 4.16
C SER A 182 -16.21 -12.41 5.20
N PRO A 183 -16.90 -12.75 6.30
CA PRO A 183 -17.17 -11.79 7.37
C PRO A 183 -15.92 -11.13 7.93
N LEU A 184 -14.80 -11.88 8.04
CA LEU A 184 -13.52 -11.37 8.52
C LEU A 184 -12.93 -10.34 7.54
N VAL A 185 -12.94 -10.65 6.25
CA VAL A 185 -12.43 -9.74 5.20
C VAL A 185 -13.28 -8.46 5.11
N SER A 186 -14.61 -8.60 5.20
CA SER A 186 -15.53 -7.45 5.24
C SER A 186 -15.30 -6.56 6.47
N ALA A 187 -14.99 -7.15 7.63
CA ALA A 187 -14.64 -6.41 8.85
C ALA A 187 -13.27 -5.68 8.66
N GLY A 188 -12.29 -6.35 8.08
CA GLY A 188 -10.99 -5.75 7.76
C GLY A 188 -11.11 -4.57 6.79
N LYS A 189 -11.92 -4.71 5.73
CA LYS A 189 -12.24 -3.60 4.82
C LYS A 189 -12.85 -2.41 5.54
N ALA A 190 -13.86 -2.66 6.39
CA ALA A 190 -14.52 -1.60 7.14
C ALA A 190 -13.56 -0.86 8.08
N ALA A 191 -12.68 -1.61 8.76
CA ALA A 191 -11.64 -1.05 9.61
C ALA A 191 -10.63 -0.22 8.81
N PHE A 192 -10.16 -0.73 7.66
CA PHE A 192 -9.25 -0.03 6.76
C PHE A 192 -9.85 1.28 6.26
N ALA A 193 -11.09 1.25 5.76
CA ALA A 193 -11.77 2.43 5.24
C ALA A 193 -11.98 3.50 6.33
N SER A 194 -12.51 3.09 7.50
CA SER A 194 -12.74 4.00 8.62
C SER A 194 -11.43 4.61 9.15
N PHE A 195 -10.37 3.82 9.26
CA PHE A 195 -9.06 4.31 9.66
C PHE A 195 -8.52 5.34 8.66
N ALA A 196 -8.57 5.03 7.36
CA ALA A 196 -8.11 5.92 6.30
C ALA A 196 -8.84 7.27 6.28
N GLU A 197 -10.16 7.27 6.42
CA GLU A 197 -10.99 8.48 6.47
C GLU A 197 -10.66 9.37 7.68
N ASN A 198 -10.57 8.76 8.86
CA ASN A 198 -10.25 9.50 10.08
C ASN A 198 -8.82 10.03 10.06
N LEU A 199 -7.87 9.25 9.56
CA LEU A 199 -6.47 9.69 9.43
C LEU A 199 -6.34 10.84 8.43
N ALA A 200 -7.06 10.79 7.31
CA ALA A 200 -7.11 11.88 6.35
C ALA A 200 -7.71 13.16 6.95
N ALA A 201 -8.72 13.04 7.81
CA ALA A 201 -9.29 14.17 8.53
C ALA A 201 -8.29 14.78 9.53
N VAL A 202 -7.54 13.95 10.27
CA VAL A 202 -6.50 14.39 11.21
C VAL A 202 -5.35 15.10 10.49
N CYS A 203 -4.96 14.60 9.31
CA CYS A 203 -3.85 15.16 8.53
C CYS A 203 -4.26 16.30 7.57
N ASN A 204 -5.54 16.72 7.56
CA ASN A 204 -6.08 17.64 6.56
C ASN A 204 -5.30 18.96 6.45
N ASP A 205 -4.81 19.48 7.56
CA ASP A 205 -4.08 20.75 7.61
C ASP A 205 -2.54 20.57 7.66
N SER A 206 -2.06 19.36 7.46
CA SER A 206 -0.64 19.07 7.45
C SER A 206 0.04 19.61 6.18
N ILE A 207 1.16 20.30 6.35
CA ILE A 207 2.02 20.74 5.24
C ILE A 207 3.01 19.67 4.81
N PHE A 208 3.17 18.59 5.59
CA PHE A 208 4.13 17.52 5.37
C PHE A 208 3.50 16.24 4.83
N VAL A 209 2.19 16.08 5.00
CA VAL A 209 1.47 14.83 4.67
C VAL A 209 0.26 15.15 3.82
N ASN A 210 0.19 14.49 2.68
CA ASN A 210 -0.97 14.46 1.82
C ASN A 210 -1.57 13.06 1.84
N ILE A 211 -2.87 12.92 2.14
CA ILE A 211 -3.56 11.64 2.14
C ILE A 211 -4.54 11.57 0.98
N VAL A 212 -4.44 10.50 0.20
CA VAL A 212 -5.29 10.22 -0.96
C VAL A 212 -6.08 8.95 -0.71
N LEU A 213 -7.41 9.02 -0.84
CA LEU A 213 -8.32 7.90 -0.67
C LEU A 213 -8.84 7.46 -2.04
N ILE A 214 -8.56 6.22 -2.45
CA ILE A 214 -8.97 5.66 -3.74
C ILE A 214 -9.77 4.39 -3.48
N ARG A 215 -10.98 4.31 -4.05
CA ARG A 215 -11.90 3.19 -3.85
C ARG A 215 -12.60 2.81 -5.14
N GLY A 216 -12.68 1.50 -5.41
CA GLY A 216 -13.42 0.97 -6.53
C GLY A 216 -13.44 -0.56 -6.52
N ASP A 217 -14.08 -1.13 -7.51
CA ASP A 217 -14.23 -2.58 -7.68
C ASP A 217 -13.77 -3.03 -9.08
N SER A 218 -13.66 -4.33 -9.29
CA SER A 218 -13.16 -4.94 -10.53
C SER A 218 -14.07 -4.68 -11.75
N SER A 219 -15.30 -4.16 -11.57
CA SER A 219 -16.17 -3.76 -12.67
C SER A 219 -15.73 -2.44 -13.30
N MET A 220 -14.97 -1.63 -12.56
CA MET A 220 -14.42 -0.36 -13.04
C MET A 220 -13.20 -0.61 -13.90
N GLU A 221 -13.14 0.02 -15.07
CA GLU A 221 -12.05 -0.12 -16.04
C GLU A 221 -10.66 0.06 -15.40
N GLY A 222 -10.49 1.07 -14.55
CA GLY A 222 -9.21 1.34 -13.88
C GLY A 222 -8.84 0.37 -12.73
N PHE A 223 -9.73 -0.59 -12.35
CA PHE A 223 -9.46 -1.65 -11.36
C PHE A 223 -9.57 -3.07 -11.93
N ARG A 224 -9.85 -3.17 -13.22
CA ARG A 224 -10.02 -4.47 -13.86
C ARG A 224 -8.74 -5.28 -13.88
N ARG A 225 -7.61 -4.59 -14.04
CA ARG A 225 -6.27 -5.16 -14.07
C ARG A 225 -5.35 -4.36 -13.16
N ASP A 226 -4.56 -5.04 -12.39
CA ASP A 226 -3.67 -4.41 -11.40
C ASP A 226 -2.59 -3.54 -12.07
N ASP A 227 -2.07 -3.93 -13.26
CA ASP A 227 -1.10 -3.11 -13.99
C ASP A 227 -1.72 -1.79 -14.50
N GLU A 228 -2.97 -1.82 -14.95
CA GLU A 228 -3.71 -0.62 -15.34
C GLU A 228 -3.99 0.28 -14.14
N THR A 229 -4.33 -0.32 -12.99
CA THR A 229 -4.51 0.40 -11.73
C THR A 229 -3.22 1.12 -11.32
N GLY A 230 -2.07 0.44 -11.41
CA GLY A 230 -0.77 1.02 -11.08
C GLY A 230 -0.40 2.20 -12.00
N ARG A 231 -0.58 2.06 -13.31
CA ARG A 231 -0.34 3.14 -14.30
C ARG A 231 -1.26 4.34 -14.07
N TRP A 232 -2.56 4.08 -13.88
CA TRP A 232 -3.52 5.13 -13.60
C TRP A 232 -3.18 5.87 -12.32
N LEU A 233 -2.85 5.15 -11.24
CA LEU A 233 -2.46 5.75 -9.96
C LEU A 233 -1.28 6.72 -10.14
N CYS A 234 -0.22 6.29 -10.81
CA CYS A 234 0.94 7.14 -11.04
C CYS A 234 0.61 8.39 -11.87
N THR A 235 -0.24 8.23 -12.89
CA THR A 235 -0.74 9.37 -13.70
C THR A 235 -1.55 10.32 -12.84
N TYR A 236 -2.42 9.80 -11.97
CA TYR A 236 -3.21 10.58 -11.04
C TYR A 236 -2.32 11.36 -10.07
N LEU A 237 -1.36 10.70 -9.43
CA LEU A 237 -0.43 11.33 -8.49
C LEU A 237 0.44 12.42 -9.14
N ASN A 238 0.88 12.21 -10.38
CA ASN A 238 1.64 13.21 -11.14
C ASN A 238 0.83 14.46 -11.48
N SER A 239 -0.49 14.31 -11.63
CA SER A 239 -1.40 15.39 -11.99
C SER A 239 -2.00 16.12 -10.78
N MET A 240 -1.75 15.63 -9.57
CA MET A 240 -2.19 16.29 -8.35
C MET A 240 -1.42 17.58 -8.13
N ASP A 241 -2.16 18.68 -7.92
CA ASP A 241 -1.58 19.91 -7.40
C ASP A 241 -1.49 19.79 -5.87
N ALA A 242 -0.29 19.59 -5.37
CA ALA A 242 -0.03 19.42 -3.94
C ALA A 242 -0.58 20.57 -3.09
N SER A 243 -0.75 21.79 -3.66
CA SER A 243 -1.32 22.95 -2.97
C SER A 243 -2.84 22.89 -2.76
N LYS A 244 -3.52 21.96 -3.46
CA LYS A 244 -4.99 21.86 -3.47
C LYS A 244 -5.54 20.59 -2.82
N SER A 245 -4.68 19.67 -2.40
CA SER A 245 -5.10 18.35 -1.93
C SER A 245 -5.83 18.35 -0.58
N GLY A 246 -5.86 19.47 0.14
CA GLY A 246 -6.29 19.53 1.53
C GLY A 246 -7.79 19.76 1.79
N LYS A 247 -8.71 19.64 0.83
CA LYS A 247 -10.04 20.20 1.09
C LYS A 247 -11.16 19.27 1.52
N LYS A 248 -11.07 17.98 1.43
CA LYS A 248 -11.98 17.00 2.08
C LYS A 248 -11.45 15.59 1.83
N ALA A 249 -11.31 14.79 2.86
CA ALA A 249 -11.08 13.34 2.77
C ALA A 249 -12.25 12.68 2.00
N GLN A 250 -12.13 12.56 0.69
CA GLN A 250 -13.13 11.96 -0.18
C GLN A 250 -12.51 10.84 -0.99
N TRP A 251 -13.23 9.73 -1.06
CA TRP A 251 -12.84 8.61 -1.90
C TRP A 251 -12.96 8.99 -3.39
N VAL A 252 -11.86 8.84 -4.08
CA VAL A 252 -11.75 9.05 -5.52
C VAL A 252 -11.94 7.70 -6.22
N LYS A 253 -12.70 7.69 -7.31
CA LYS A 253 -12.85 6.50 -8.15
C LYS A 253 -11.77 6.46 -9.23
N PRO A 254 -11.27 5.28 -9.61
CA PRO A 254 -10.38 5.13 -10.76
C PRO A 254 -10.97 5.76 -12.02
N GLY A 255 -10.11 6.33 -12.85
CA GLY A 255 -10.53 7.10 -14.02
C GLY A 255 -10.94 8.55 -13.71
N ALA A 256 -11.12 8.92 -12.44
CA ALA A 256 -11.34 10.32 -12.08
C ALA A 256 -10.13 11.18 -12.43
N LYS A 257 -10.40 12.38 -12.97
CA LYS A 257 -9.35 13.40 -13.14
C LYS A 257 -9.19 14.15 -11.81
N PRO A 258 -7.97 14.54 -11.41
CA PRO A 258 -7.77 15.43 -10.29
C PRO A 258 -8.61 16.69 -10.50
N SER A 259 -9.28 17.15 -9.44
CA SER A 259 -10.07 18.36 -9.51
C SER A 259 -9.16 19.56 -9.75
N SER A 260 -8.98 19.95 -11.00
CA SER A 260 -8.44 21.26 -11.32
C SER A 260 -9.43 22.28 -10.79
N GLY A 261 -9.01 23.04 -9.76
CA GLY A 261 -9.88 24.09 -9.21
C GLY A 261 -10.32 25.00 -10.30
N PHE A 262 -11.61 25.03 -10.59
CA PHE A 262 -12.21 26.02 -11.47
C PHE A 262 -11.87 27.41 -10.93
N LYS A 263 -11.01 28.14 -11.61
CA LYS A 263 -10.92 29.59 -11.42
C LYS A 263 -12.22 30.15 -11.99
N LEU A 264 -13.20 30.39 -11.13
CA LEU A 264 -14.30 31.29 -11.44
C LEU A 264 -13.65 32.65 -11.71
N PHE A 265 -13.57 33.03 -12.96
CA PHE A 265 -13.32 34.40 -13.35
C PHE A 265 -14.45 35.24 -12.75
N LYS A 266 -14.18 35.92 -11.64
CA LYS A 266 -15.01 37.04 -11.22
C LYS A 266 -14.79 38.13 -12.28
N ARG A 267 -15.84 38.39 -13.07
CA ARG A 267 -16.01 39.67 -13.77
C ARG A 267 -16.33 40.77 -12.76
#